data_535d1d97085fb318470e5189823d9d91
#
_entry.id   535d1d97085fb318470e5189823d9d91
#
_cell.length_a   1.000
_cell.length_b   1.000
_cell.length_c   1.000
_cell.angle_alpha   90.00
_cell.angle_beta   90.00
_cell.angle_gamma   90.00
#
_symmetry.space_group_name_H-M   'P 1'
#
loop_
_entity.id
_entity.type
_entity.pdbx_description
1 polymer ?
#
loop_
_entity_poly.entity_id
_entity_poly.type
_entity_poly.pdbx_seq_one_letter_code
_entity_poly.pdbx_strand_id
1 'polypeptide(L)'
;MMAGLKPNDFHWIIEGKLAVSECIGGAGLTSRKIRREEEVQWLKSNGINSIFSLLETDFNLTNYQEVGFRTYHFPLGENPPKESISVIFEAIKEALSDKERKLLIHREYLDEEVPGILAGYLIYSKLLEDPIFSRTILERILGKPLSPKAIALIPS
;
A
#
# COMPACT_ATOMS: atom_id res chain seq x y z
N MET A 1 16.17 16.22 -15.65
CA MET A 1 16.17 14.75 -15.68
C MET A 1 14.80 14.20 -15.29
N MET A 2 14.25 13.36 -16.10
CA MET A 2 12.97 12.73 -15.80
C MET A 2 13.09 11.78 -14.62
N ALA A 3 12.13 11.88 -13.71
CA ALA A 3 12.07 11.01 -12.56
C ALA A 3 11.19 9.76 -12.80
N GLY A 4 10.77 9.55 -14.04
CA GLY A 4 9.91 8.43 -14.40
C GLY A 4 8.42 8.78 -14.28
N LEU A 5 7.59 7.76 -14.28
CA LEU A 5 6.13 7.90 -14.29
C LEU A 5 5.55 7.55 -12.92
N LYS A 6 4.78 8.45 -12.36
CA LYS A 6 4.10 8.23 -11.08
C LYS A 6 3.07 7.11 -11.20
N PRO A 7 3.09 6.11 -10.29
CA PRO A 7 2.06 5.06 -10.31
C PRO A 7 0.66 5.65 -10.15
N ASN A 8 -0.32 4.97 -10.74
CA ASN A 8 -1.70 5.41 -10.63
C ASN A 8 -2.17 5.42 -9.18
N ASP A 9 -2.90 6.46 -8.83
CA ASP A 9 -3.53 6.62 -7.51
C ASP A 9 -2.52 6.53 -6.37
N PHE A 10 -1.34 7.12 -6.55
CA PHE A 10 -0.31 7.17 -5.53
C PHE A 10 -0.65 8.22 -4.49
N HIS A 11 -0.58 7.83 -3.21
CA HIS A 11 -0.79 8.76 -2.09
C HIS A 11 0.16 8.43 -0.95
N TRP A 12 0.74 9.46 -0.35
CA TRP A 12 1.42 9.30 0.94
C TRP A 12 0.38 9.21 2.05
N ILE A 13 0.48 8.18 2.87
CA ILE A 13 -0.36 8.01 4.06
C ILE A 13 0.36 8.57 5.28
N ILE A 14 1.64 8.19 5.43
CA ILE A 14 2.55 8.81 6.39
C ILE A 14 3.70 9.33 5.55
N GLU A 15 3.80 10.64 5.42
CA GLU A 15 4.75 11.24 4.50
C GLU A 15 6.18 10.79 4.77
N GLY A 16 6.85 10.34 3.71
CA GLY A 16 8.21 9.85 3.80
C GLY A 16 8.36 8.45 4.39
N LYS A 17 7.26 7.78 4.74
CA LYS A 17 7.32 6.46 5.38
C LYS A 17 6.40 5.42 4.76
N LEU A 18 5.14 5.77 4.54
CA LEU A 18 4.14 4.81 4.08
C LEU A 18 3.30 5.44 2.99
N ALA A 19 3.29 4.78 1.84
CA ALA A 19 2.50 5.22 0.69
C ALA A 19 1.68 4.07 0.15
N VAL A 20 0.73 4.39 -0.69
CA VAL A 20 -0.14 3.42 -1.35
C VAL A 20 -0.32 3.79 -2.81
N SER A 21 -0.48 2.81 -3.67
CA SER A 21 -0.82 3.04 -5.08
C SER A 21 -1.51 1.82 -5.66
N GLU A 22 -2.06 1.99 -6.85
CA GLU A 22 -2.46 0.85 -7.65
C GLU A 22 -1.21 0.09 -8.09
N CYS A 23 -1.42 -1.13 -8.57
CA CYS A 23 -0.34 -2.04 -8.96
C CYS A 23 0.67 -1.37 -9.89
N ILE A 24 1.95 -1.54 -9.56
CA ILE A 24 3.04 -1.03 -10.40
C ILE A 24 3.00 -1.70 -11.76
N GLY A 25 3.04 -0.90 -12.83
CA GLY A 25 2.94 -1.39 -14.19
C GLY A 25 1.51 -1.51 -14.71
N GLY A 26 0.53 -1.26 -13.83
CA GLY A 26 -0.88 -1.33 -14.15
C GLY A 26 -1.52 -2.64 -13.74
N ALA A 27 -2.84 -2.64 -13.66
CA ALA A 27 -3.62 -3.80 -13.25
C ALA A 27 -3.89 -4.72 -14.45
N GLY A 28 -4.23 -5.98 -14.16
CA GLY A 28 -4.67 -6.95 -15.14
C GLY A 28 -3.54 -7.72 -15.79
N LEU A 29 -3.88 -8.39 -16.89
CA LEU A 29 -2.96 -9.29 -17.58
C LEU A 29 -1.88 -8.56 -18.39
N THR A 30 -2.00 -7.26 -18.54
CA THR A 30 -1.13 -6.47 -19.40
C THR A 30 -0.25 -5.50 -18.63
N SER A 31 0.35 -5.97 -17.54
CA SER A 31 1.38 -5.19 -16.89
C SER A 31 2.48 -4.92 -17.91
N ARG A 32 2.64 -3.67 -18.30
CA ARG A 32 3.58 -3.29 -19.34
C ARG A 32 4.97 -3.11 -18.74
N LYS A 33 5.94 -3.79 -19.31
CA LYS A 33 7.31 -3.73 -18.83
C LYS A 33 7.85 -2.30 -18.79
N ILE A 34 7.63 -1.53 -19.85
CA ILE A 34 8.14 -0.15 -19.92
C ILE A 34 7.48 0.71 -18.85
N ARG A 35 6.17 0.60 -18.71
CA ARG A 35 5.45 1.34 -17.68
C ARG A 35 5.94 0.98 -16.28
N ARG A 36 6.14 -0.32 -16.03
CA ARG A 36 6.65 -0.77 -14.73
C ARG A 36 8.02 -0.17 -14.45
N GLU A 37 8.92 -0.18 -15.43
CA GLU A 37 10.25 0.39 -15.27
C GLU A 37 10.21 1.88 -14.99
N GLU A 38 9.32 2.61 -15.66
CA GLU A 38 9.14 4.04 -15.42
C GLU A 38 8.58 4.32 -14.04
N GLU A 39 7.61 3.52 -13.60
CA GLU A 39 7.02 3.69 -12.26
C GLU A 39 8.01 3.34 -11.16
N VAL A 40 8.81 2.29 -11.35
CA VAL A 40 9.89 1.93 -10.42
C VAL A 40 10.89 3.09 -10.30
N GLN A 41 11.26 3.69 -11.44
CA GLN A 41 12.19 4.83 -11.44
C GLN A 41 11.63 6.00 -10.61
N TRP A 42 10.35 6.31 -10.81
CA TRP A 42 9.69 7.37 -10.07
C TRP A 42 9.67 7.08 -8.57
N LEU A 43 9.32 5.86 -8.19
CA LEU A 43 9.26 5.45 -6.80
C LEU A 43 10.63 5.60 -6.13
N LYS A 44 11.68 5.15 -6.77
CA LYS A 44 13.05 5.30 -6.24
C LYS A 44 13.43 6.77 -6.08
N SER A 45 13.08 7.58 -7.07
CA SER A 45 13.37 9.02 -7.02
C SER A 45 12.65 9.71 -5.88
N ASN A 46 11.54 9.15 -5.41
CA ASN A 46 10.76 9.70 -4.31
C ASN A 46 11.04 9.00 -2.98
N GLY A 47 12.10 8.20 -2.91
CA GLY A 47 12.59 7.62 -1.68
C GLY A 47 12.00 6.27 -1.30
N ILE A 48 11.06 5.74 -2.07
CA ILE A 48 10.49 4.42 -1.78
C ILE A 48 11.58 3.36 -1.97
N ASN A 49 11.75 2.48 -0.99
CA ASN A 49 12.75 1.41 -1.03
C ASN A 49 12.18 0.03 -0.75
N SER A 50 10.88 -0.06 -0.50
CA SER A 50 10.25 -1.35 -0.17
C SER A 50 8.86 -1.42 -0.78
N ILE A 51 8.49 -2.61 -1.24
CA ILE A 51 7.17 -2.86 -1.83
C ILE A 51 6.45 -3.90 -0.97
N PHE A 52 5.25 -3.54 -0.53
CA PHE A 52 4.39 -4.42 0.26
C PHE A 52 3.20 -4.77 -0.62
N SER A 53 3.24 -5.97 -1.22
CA SER A 53 2.24 -6.36 -2.20
C SER A 53 1.08 -7.11 -1.57
N LEU A 54 -0.12 -6.64 -1.82
CA LEU A 54 -1.36 -7.31 -1.44
C LEU A 54 -1.97 -8.09 -2.62
N LEU A 55 -1.26 -8.14 -3.74
CA LEU A 55 -1.71 -8.90 -4.90
C LEU A 55 -1.79 -10.39 -4.58
N GLU A 56 -2.77 -11.07 -5.15
CA GLU A 56 -2.91 -12.50 -4.92
C GLU A 56 -1.78 -13.30 -5.57
N THR A 57 -1.17 -12.77 -6.61
CA THR A 57 -0.04 -13.41 -7.28
C THR A 57 1.28 -12.77 -6.86
N ASP A 58 2.37 -13.51 -7.01
CA ASP A 58 3.72 -13.00 -6.75
C ASP A 58 4.35 -12.39 -8.00
N PHE A 59 3.53 -12.05 -8.97
CA PHE A 59 3.98 -11.48 -10.24
C PHE A 59 4.84 -10.23 -10.01
N ASN A 60 5.99 -10.19 -10.64
CA ASN A 60 6.95 -9.09 -10.57
C ASN A 60 7.72 -8.93 -9.25
N LEU A 61 7.47 -9.75 -8.22
CA LEU A 61 8.23 -9.61 -6.97
C LEU A 61 9.73 -9.79 -7.19
N THR A 62 10.12 -10.79 -7.97
CA THR A 62 11.54 -11.00 -8.29
C THR A 62 12.13 -9.79 -8.98
N ASN A 63 11.37 -9.18 -9.89
CA ASN A 63 11.84 -7.97 -10.59
C ASN A 63 12.07 -6.83 -9.61
N TYR A 64 11.16 -6.62 -8.66
CA TYR A 64 11.35 -5.57 -7.66
C TYR A 64 12.61 -5.80 -6.83
N GLN A 65 12.86 -7.05 -6.46
CA GLN A 65 14.06 -7.40 -5.71
C GLN A 65 15.32 -7.12 -6.53
N GLU A 66 15.31 -7.49 -7.80
CA GLU A 66 16.45 -7.28 -8.70
C GLU A 66 16.79 -5.80 -8.87
N VAL A 67 15.78 -4.93 -8.83
CA VAL A 67 16.05 -3.49 -8.97
C VAL A 67 16.27 -2.81 -7.62
N GLY A 68 16.40 -3.58 -6.54
CA GLY A 68 16.85 -3.06 -5.25
C GLY A 68 15.79 -2.82 -4.20
N PHE A 69 14.54 -3.19 -4.43
CA PHE A 69 13.50 -3.07 -3.41
C PHE A 69 13.51 -4.26 -2.47
N ARG A 70 13.25 -4.01 -1.20
CA ARG A 70 12.85 -5.05 -0.29
C ARG A 70 11.37 -5.35 -0.54
N THR A 71 10.99 -6.62 -0.53
CA THR A 71 9.62 -7.00 -0.85
C THR A 71 8.96 -7.74 0.30
N TYR A 72 7.65 -7.51 0.44
CA TYR A 72 6.78 -8.22 1.36
C TYR A 72 5.57 -8.65 0.56
N HIS A 73 5.10 -9.88 0.74
CA HIS A 73 3.96 -10.38 0.00
C HIS A 73 2.92 -10.97 0.95
N PHE A 74 1.78 -10.32 1.03
CA PHE A 74 0.65 -10.75 1.85
C PHE A 74 -0.60 -10.76 0.97
N PRO A 75 -0.83 -11.85 0.23
CA PRO A 75 -1.95 -11.92 -0.71
C PRO A 75 -3.28 -11.65 -0.02
N LEU A 76 -4.09 -10.78 -0.61
CA LEU A 76 -5.37 -10.38 -0.06
C LEU A 76 -6.48 -10.73 -1.04
N GLY A 77 -7.30 -11.72 -0.69
CA GLY A 77 -8.44 -12.11 -1.49
C GLY A 77 -9.67 -11.26 -1.18
N GLU A 78 -10.80 -11.65 -1.74
CA GLU A 78 -12.06 -11.00 -1.41
C GLU A 78 -12.52 -11.45 -0.02
N ASN A 79 -13.17 -10.53 0.71
CA ASN A 79 -13.70 -10.82 2.05
C ASN A 79 -12.69 -11.50 2.96
N PRO A 80 -11.51 -10.89 3.17
CA PRO A 80 -10.46 -11.53 3.95
C PRO A 80 -10.89 -11.72 5.41
N PRO A 81 -10.47 -12.82 6.05
CA PRO A 81 -10.76 -13.02 7.47
C PRO A 81 -10.00 -12.03 8.32
N LYS A 82 -10.51 -11.76 9.53
CA LYS A 82 -9.90 -10.82 10.47
C LYS A 82 -8.45 -11.18 10.79
N GLU A 83 -8.14 -12.45 10.86
CA GLU A 83 -6.79 -12.93 11.14
C GLU A 83 -5.81 -12.48 10.07
N SER A 84 -6.22 -12.50 8.80
CA SER A 84 -5.38 -12.03 7.70
C SER A 84 -5.10 -10.55 7.83
N ILE A 85 -6.10 -9.77 8.22
CA ILE A 85 -5.95 -8.32 8.39
C ILE A 85 -5.00 -8.03 9.56
N SER A 86 -5.14 -8.75 10.67
CA SER A 86 -4.25 -8.58 11.82
C SER A 86 -2.79 -8.91 11.47
N VAL A 87 -2.58 -9.94 10.67
CA VAL A 87 -1.24 -10.30 10.20
C VAL A 87 -0.66 -9.18 9.35
N ILE A 88 -1.46 -8.59 8.49
CA ILE A 88 -1.02 -7.47 7.64
C ILE A 88 -0.65 -6.27 8.50
N PHE A 89 -1.48 -5.91 9.49
CA PHE A 89 -1.17 -4.80 10.40
C PHE A 89 0.18 -5.03 11.09
N GLU A 90 0.39 -6.22 11.63
CA GLU A 90 1.64 -6.53 12.33
C GLU A 90 2.84 -6.49 11.39
N ALA A 91 2.67 -6.99 10.17
CA ALA A 91 3.73 -6.97 9.18
C ALA A 91 4.13 -5.54 8.79
N ILE A 92 3.15 -4.65 8.62
CA ILE A 92 3.43 -3.26 8.30
C ILE A 92 4.16 -2.60 9.47
N LYS A 93 3.67 -2.83 10.70
CA LYS A 93 4.28 -2.27 11.89
C LYS A 93 5.74 -2.72 12.03
N GLU A 94 5.98 -4.00 11.81
CA GLU A 94 7.33 -4.54 11.89
C GLU A 94 8.24 -3.98 10.81
N ALA A 95 7.74 -3.87 9.58
CA ALA A 95 8.50 -3.27 8.48
C ALA A 95 8.88 -1.82 8.80
N LEU A 96 7.93 -1.04 9.31
CA LEU A 96 8.17 0.37 9.60
C LEU A 96 8.94 0.60 10.91
N SER A 97 9.24 -0.44 11.67
CA SER A 97 10.12 -0.32 12.84
C SER A 97 11.55 0.01 12.42
N ASP A 98 11.92 -0.30 11.20
CA ASP A 98 13.20 0.13 10.62
C ASP A 98 13.03 1.55 10.09
N LYS A 99 13.78 2.49 10.67
CA LYS A 99 13.67 3.91 10.33
C LYS A 99 14.00 4.21 8.86
N GLU A 100 14.79 3.35 8.23
CA GLU A 100 15.18 3.54 6.83
C GLU A 100 14.13 3.00 5.86
N ARG A 101 13.11 2.30 6.35
CA ARG A 101 12.10 1.71 5.50
C ARG A 101 11.12 2.76 5.01
N LYS A 102 10.96 2.84 3.68
CA LYS A 102 9.97 3.68 3.03
C LYS A 102 9.14 2.77 2.15
N LEU A 103 7.93 2.50 2.60
CA LEU A 103 7.12 1.39 2.15
C LEU A 103 6.01 1.85 1.21
N LEU A 104 5.86 1.15 0.08
CA LEU A 104 4.70 1.31 -0.78
C LEU A 104 3.83 0.06 -0.67
N ILE A 105 2.58 0.25 -0.29
CA ILE A 105 1.58 -0.81 -0.32
C ILE A 105 0.85 -0.71 -1.65
N HIS A 106 0.72 -1.82 -2.37
CA HIS A 106 -0.03 -1.78 -3.61
C HIS A 106 -0.96 -2.99 -3.77
N ARG A 107 -2.02 -2.78 -4.53
CA ARG A 107 -2.99 -3.78 -4.95
C ARG A 107 -3.47 -3.36 -6.34
N GLU A 108 -4.22 -4.24 -7.02
CA GLU A 108 -4.69 -3.91 -8.37
C GLU A 108 -5.42 -2.57 -8.42
N TYR A 109 -6.33 -2.37 -7.47
CA TYR A 109 -7.09 -1.13 -7.33
C TYR A 109 -7.19 -0.76 -5.86
N LEU A 110 -7.29 0.53 -5.57
CA LEU A 110 -7.50 1.00 -4.20
C LEU A 110 -9.01 1.09 -3.94
N ASP A 111 -9.63 -0.06 -3.82
CA ASP A 111 -11.07 -0.17 -3.63
C ASP A 111 -11.42 -0.46 -2.17
N GLU A 112 -12.34 -1.37 -1.94
CA GLU A 112 -13.00 -1.54 -0.65
C GLU A 112 -12.09 -1.86 0.51
N GLU A 113 -11.14 -2.79 0.36
CA GLU A 113 -10.34 -3.25 1.50
C GLU A 113 -9.16 -2.35 1.82
N VAL A 114 -8.46 -1.88 0.79
CA VAL A 114 -7.20 -1.16 1.01
C VAL A 114 -7.37 0.09 1.86
N PRO A 115 -8.35 0.97 1.60
CA PRO A 115 -8.53 2.14 2.46
C PRO A 115 -8.80 1.78 3.91
N GLY A 116 -9.59 0.71 4.13
CA GLY A 116 -9.89 0.23 5.48
C GLY A 116 -8.66 -0.32 6.18
N ILE A 117 -7.80 -1.01 5.45
CA ILE A 117 -6.54 -1.52 6.00
C ILE A 117 -5.64 -0.37 6.41
N LEU A 118 -5.53 0.66 5.58
CA LEU A 118 -4.70 1.81 5.91
C LEU A 118 -5.22 2.58 7.12
N ALA A 119 -6.53 2.87 7.14
CA ALA A 119 -7.14 3.54 8.29
C ALA A 119 -7.01 2.68 9.54
N GLY A 120 -7.21 1.37 9.40
CA GLY A 120 -7.09 0.43 10.51
C GLY A 120 -5.67 0.34 11.04
N TYR A 121 -4.68 0.39 10.15
CA TYR A 121 -3.28 0.36 10.57
C TYR A 121 -2.94 1.57 11.45
N LEU A 122 -3.46 2.75 11.12
CA LEU A 122 -3.18 3.95 11.93
C LEU A 122 -3.70 3.79 13.35
N ILE A 123 -4.81 3.09 13.54
CA ILE A 123 -5.35 2.78 14.86
C ILE A 123 -4.55 1.65 15.52
N TYR A 124 -4.29 0.58 14.78
CA TYR A 124 -3.53 -0.57 15.28
C TYR A 124 -2.17 -0.16 15.81
N SER A 125 -1.48 0.72 15.08
CA SER A 125 -0.15 1.19 15.45
C SER A 125 -0.16 2.27 16.51
N LYS A 126 -1.35 2.71 16.92
CA LYS A 126 -1.55 3.78 17.92
C LYS A 126 -1.06 5.15 17.46
N LEU A 127 -0.90 5.33 16.17
CA LEU A 127 -0.63 6.65 15.61
C LEU A 127 -1.86 7.55 15.74
N LEU A 128 -3.04 6.96 15.64
CA LEU A 128 -4.30 7.63 15.91
C LEU A 128 -5.10 6.77 16.89
N GLU A 129 -5.91 7.42 17.73
CA GLU A 129 -6.71 6.72 18.72
C GLU A 129 -8.19 6.63 18.34
N ASP A 130 -8.67 7.61 17.58
CA ASP A 130 -10.08 7.71 17.22
C ASP A 130 -10.34 7.09 15.84
N PRO A 131 -11.10 5.97 15.76
CA PRO A 131 -11.40 5.34 14.49
C PRO A 131 -12.11 6.26 13.50
N ILE A 132 -12.98 7.14 13.99
CA ILE A 132 -13.71 8.08 13.12
C ILE A 132 -12.73 9.08 12.50
N PHE A 133 -11.79 9.57 13.29
CA PHE A 133 -10.79 10.49 12.80
C PHE A 133 -9.88 9.82 11.76
N SER A 134 -9.48 8.58 12.02
CA SER A 134 -8.67 7.82 11.06
C SER A 134 -9.38 7.65 9.73
N ARG A 135 -10.67 7.30 9.79
CA ARG A 135 -11.51 7.20 8.59
C ARG A 135 -11.54 8.53 7.83
N THR A 136 -11.76 9.62 8.55
CA THR A 136 -11.84 10.95 7.92
C THR A 136 -10.53 11.32 7.22
N ILE A 137 -9.41 11.02 7.85
CA ILE A 137 -8.10 11.30 7.27
C ILE A 137 -7.91 10.52 5.98
N LEU A 138 -8.23 9.22 5.98
CA LEU A 138 -8.11 8.42 4.77
C LEU A 138 -9.03 8.92 3.66
N GLU A 139 -10.25 9.31 4.00
CA GLU A 139 -11.18 9.86 3.02
C GLU A 139 -10.63 11.12 2.38
N ARG A 140 -9.98 11.96 3.16
CA ARG A 140 -9.35 13.18 2.62
C ARG A 140 -8.16 12.87 1.74
N ILE A 141 -7.29 11.96 2.17
CA ILE A 141 -6.11 11.59 1.40
C ILE A 141 -6.51 11.00 0.05
N LEU A 142 -7.47 10.07 0.07
CA LEU A 142 -7.88 9.35 -1.14
C LEU A 142 -8.90 10.10 -1.98
N GLY A 143 -9.54 11.12 -1.40
CA GLY A 143 -10.50 11.94 -2.13
C GLY A 143 -11.86 11.29 -2.35
N LYS A 144 -12.21 10.28 -1.54
CA LYS A 144 -13.50 9.59 -1.66
C LYS A 144 -13.88 8.96 -0.31
N PRO A 145 -15.18 8.74 -0.08
CA PRO A 145 -15.63 8.10 1.17
C PRO A 145 -15.21 6.63 1.21
N LEU A 146 -14.97 6.12 2.41
CA LEU A 146 -14.72 4.71 2.63
C LEU A 146 -16.05 3.94 2.54
N SER A 147 -15.99 2.76 1.93
CA SER A 147 -17.14 1.88 1.87
C SER A 147 -17.45 1.28 3.25
N PRO A 148 -18.66 0.77 3.48
CA PRO A 148 -18.97 0.06 4.72
C PRO A 148 -17.99 -1.10 4.98
N LYS A 149 -17.57 -1.77 3.92
CA LYS A 149 -16.61 -2.89 4.02
C LYS A 149 -15.25 -2.40 4.53
N ALA A 150 -14.79 -1.26 4.04
CA ALA A 150 -13.54 -0.67 4.51
C ALA A 150 -13.66 -0.24 5.97
N ILE A 151 -14.74 0.42 6.32
CA ILE A 151 -14.98 0.88 7.70
C ILE A 151 -14.96 -0.28 8.68
N ALA A 152 -15.50 -1.44 8.29
CA ALA A 152 -15.54 -2.61 9.14
C ALA A 152 -14.15 -3.18 9.46
N LEU A 153 -13.13 -2.82 8.69
CA LEU A 153 -11.76 -3.28 8.93
C LEU A 153 -11.02 -2.43 9.96
N ILE A 154 -11.57 -1.29 10.36
CA ILE A 154 -10.93 -0.40 11.32
C ILE A 154 -11.22 -0.91 12.73
N PRO A 155 -10.19 -1.19 13.56
CA PRO A 155 -10.41 -1.59 14.95
C PRO A 155 -11.14 -0.52 15.73
N SER A 156 -12.02 -0.93 16.61
CA SER A 156 -12.80 0.02 17.44
C SER A 156 -12.22 0.09 18.85
#